data_5da10256fc1e3b6d4434488cb8470038
#
_entry.id   5da10256fc1e3b6d4434488cb8470038
#
_cell.length_a   1.000
_cell.length_b   1.000
_cell.length_c   1.000
_cell.angle_alpha   90.00
_cell.angle_beta   90.00
_cell.angle_gamma   90.00
#
_symmetry.space_group_name_H-M   'P 1'
#
loop_
_entity.id
_entity.type
_entity.pdbx_description
1 polymer ?
#
loop_
_entity_poly.entity_id
_entity_poly.type
_entity_poly.pdbx_seq_one_letter_code
_entity_poly.pdbx_strand_id
1 'polypeptide(L)'
;DSHEILARLQAAAEGDIRPAMPQVITRLGAPFGAHWNGYPTPDKLLMIALGGLSRLVGLFAAANVGLLLAQVTAALAFYLVARWLRARWEWALTGAVLFAYTYSTFHRGLAHFSLIFTWTVPLGLFAVWLVAGSRRLEWRRPGALACLGAAVALGAHNPYNLFFWLQLMGWALVAQWFGPRRRPNLQIGLAALGLGLAVFGVMHMEVWVHVAEPEGAPLLARNYGGTEHFALKPVEMFIPPQVHRWAPLAFLG
;
A
#
# COMPACT_ATOMS: atom_id res chain seq x y z
N ASP A 1 -9.02 -15.82 -5.10
CA ASP A 1 -8.40 -14.48 -5.01
C ASP A 1 -8.13 -13.85 -6.38
N SER A 2 -7.50 -14.57 -7.35
CA SER A 2 -7.25 -14.01 -8.70
C SER A 2 -8.54 -13.61 -9.43
N HIS A 3 -9.62 -14.38 -9.26
CA HIS A 3 -10.93 -14.06 -9.84
C HIS A 3 -11.53 -12.78 -9.24
N GLU A 4 -11.32 -12.55 -7.94
CA GLU A 4 -11.75 -11.32 -7.28
C GLU A 4 -11.05 -10.09 -7.87
N ILE A 5 -9.74 -10.16 -8.08
CA ILE A 5 -8.99 -9.06 -8.70
C ILE A 5 -9.46 -8.78 -10.13
N LEU A 6 -9.69 -9.82 -10.92
CA LEU A 6 -10.22 -9.66 -12.27
C LEU A 6 -11.64 -9.05 -12.26
N ALA A 7 -12.51 -9.47 -11.32
CA ALA A 7 -13.82 -8.88 -11.13
C ALA A 7 -13.75 -7.39 -10.76
N ARG A 8 -12.80 -7.00 -9.88
CA ARG A 8 -12.57 -5.60 -9.52
C ARG A 8 -12.03 -4.78 -10.69
N LEU A 9 -11.11 -5.33 -11.50
CA LEU A 9 -10.62 -4.67 -12.71
C LEU A 9 -11.74 -4.48 -13.73
N GLN A 10 -12.61 -5.48 -13.89
CA GLN A 10 -13.78 -5.39 -14.77
C GLN A 10 -14.78 -4.33 -14.28
N ALA A 11 -15.11 -4.32 -12.99
CA ALA A 11 -15.96 -3.30 -12.39
C ALA A 11 -15.37 -1.89 -12.54
N ALA A 12 -14.05 -1.75 -12.38
CA ALA A 12 -13.36 -0.49 -12.63
C ALA A 12 -13.42 -0.08 -14.11
N ALA A 13 -13.30 -1.04 -15.04
CA ALA A 13 -13.47 -0.80 -16.47
C ALA A 13 -14.88 -0.31 -16.81
N GLU A 14 -15.90 -0.81 -16.13
CA GLU A 14 -17.30 -0.42 -16.31
C GLU A 14 -17.65 0.91 -15.63
N GLY A 15 -16.76 1.40 -14.74
CA GLY A 15 -16.96 2.67 -14.04
C GLY A 15 -17.72 2.53 -12.73
N ASP A 16 -17.88 1.31 -12.23
CA ASP A 16 -18.55 1.00 -10.96
C ASP A 16 -17.65 1.30 -9.75
N ILE A 17 -16.31 1.27 -9.92
CA ILE A 17 -15.35 1.67 -8.91
C ILE A 17 -14.95 3.12 -9.12
N ARG A 18 -15.23 3.98 -8.14
CA ARG A 18 -14.95 5.42 -8.16
C ARG A 18 -14.26 5.86 -6.88
N PRO A 19 -13.37 6.88 -6.94
CA PRO A 19 -12.85 7.50 -5.72
C PRO A 19 -13.99 8.15 -4.93
N ALA A 20 -13.92 8.09 -3.61
CA ALA A 20 -14.81 8.82 -2.69
C ALA A 20 -16.33 8.62 -2.92
N MET A 21 -16.75 7.51 -3.48
CA MET A 21 -18.16 7.22 -3.75
C MET A 21 -18.51 5.77 -3.38
N PRO A 22 -19.79 5.49 -3.03
CA PRO A 22 -20.27 4.14 -2.84
C PRO A 22 -20.00 3.26 -4.07
N GLN A 23 -19.67 2.00 -3.83
CA GLN A 23 -19.36 1.03 -4.86
C GLN A 23 -20.58 0.14 -5.14
N VAL A 24 -21.32 0.49 -6.15
CA VAL A 24 -22.44 -0.31 -6.66
C VAL A 24 -21.96 -1.07 -7.90
N ILE A 25 -21.90 -2.39 -7.79
CA ILE A 25 -21.41 -3.26 -8.86
C ILE A 25 -22.60 -3.78 -9.65
N THR A 26 -22.80 -3.24 -10.83
CA THR A 26 -24.02 -3.45 -11.62
C THR A 26 -24.22 -4.88 -12.10
N ARG A 27 -23.12 -5.64 -12.30
CA ARG A 27 -23.18 -7.05 -12.74
C ARG A 27 -23.30 -8.07 -11.62
N LEU A 28 -23.07 -7.68 -10.37
CA LEU A 28 -23.22 -8.58 -9.24
C LEU A 28 -24.63 -8.48 -8.65
N GLY A 29 -25.17 -9.62 -8.24
CA GLY A 29 -26.50 -9.68 -7.63
C GLY A 29 -27.64 -9.33 -8.58
N ALA A 30 -27.47 -9.54 -9.90
CA ALA A 30 -28.50 -9.26 -10.88
C ALA A 30 -29.82 -9.95 -10.51
N PRO A 31 -30.96 -9.27 -10.69
CA PRO A 31 -31.13 -7.97 -11.36
C PRO A 31 -30.96 -6.74 -10.44
N PHE A 32 -30.70 -6.93 -9.13
CA PHE A 32 -30.75 -5.86 -8.13
C PHE A 32 -29.41 -5.12 -7.93
N GLY A 33 -28.30 -5.64 -8.46
CA GLY A 33 -26.96 -5.13 -8.17
C GLY A 33 -26.44 -5.56 -6.78
N ALA A 34 -25.19 -5.28 -6.51
CA ALA A 34 -24.57 -5.53 -5.21
C ALA A 34 -23.69 -4.34 -4.78
N HIS A 35 -23.54 -4.17 -3.47
CA HIS A 35 -22.68 -3.14 -2.89
C HIS A 35 -21.39 -3.76 -2.34
N TRP A 36 -20.26 -3.13 -2.64
CA TRP A 36 -18.97 -3.49 -2.03
C TRP A 36 -18.52 -2.51 -0.94
N ASN A 37 -19.44 -1.70 -0.42
CA ASN A 37 -19.12 -0.68 0.58
C ASN A 37 -18.56 -1.27 1.87
N GLY A 38 -19.07 -2.43 2.31
CA GLY A 38 -18.56 -3.14 3.49
C GLY A 38 -17.26 -3.94 3.25
N TYR A 39 -16.84 -4.10 1.99
CA TYR A 39 -15.59 -4.74 1.58
C TYR A 39 -14.90 -3.90 0.50
N PRO A 40 -14.37 -2.74 0.87
CA PRO A 40 -13.90 -1.75 -0.08
C PRO A 40 -12.76 -2.25 -0.94
N THR A 41 -12.71 -1.77 -2.17
CA THR A 41 -11.60 -2.07 -3.09
C THR A 41 -10.33 -1.40 -2.58
N PRO A 42 -9.27 -2.14 -2.23
CA PRO A 42 -7.97 -1.55 -1.97
C PRO A 42 -7.39 -0.99 -3.28
N ASP A 43 -6.50 0.00 -3.17
CA ASP A 43 -5.79 0.57 -4.32
C ASP A 43 -6.70 1.05 -5.46
N LYS A 44 -7.77 1.75 -5.13
CA LYS A 44 -8.77 2.20 -6.11
C LYS A 44 -8.18 2.92 -7.31
N LEU A 45 -7.21 3.81 -7.10
CA LEU A 45 -6.57 4.54 -8.21
C LEU A 45 -5.87 3.60 -9.17
N LEU A 46 -5.19 2.58 -8.66
CA LEU A 46 -4.57 1.54 -9.48
C LEU A 46 -5.64 0.74 -10.24
N MET A 47 -6.70 0.30 -9.55
CA MET A 47 -7.80 -0.45 -10.18
C MET A 47 -8.48 0.37 -11.26
N ILE A 48 -8.71 1.66 -11.04
CA ILE A 48 -9.29 2.57 -12.06
C ILE A 48 -8.34 2.73 -13.25
N ALA A 49 -7.05 2.92 -13.01
CA ALA A 49 -6.07 3.07 -14.09
C ALA A 49 -5.96 1.80 -14.94
N LEU A 50 -5.86 0.63 -14.31
CA LEU A 50 -5.80 -0.65 -15.01
C LEU A 50 -7.15 -1.04 -15.62
N GLY A 51 -8.27 -0.68 -14.99
CA GLY A 51 -9.61 -0.82 -15.58
C GLY A 51 -9.75 0.02 -16.84
N GLY A 52 -9.26 1.27 -16.82
CA GLY A 52 -9.17 2.09 -18.03
C GLY A 52 -8.31 1.45 -19.13
N LEU A 53 -7.14 0.92 -18.75
CA LEU A 53 -6.28 0.19 -19.68
C LEU A 53 -6.96 -1.06 -20.25
N SER A 54 -7.73 -1.78 -19.43
CA SER A 54 -8.41 -3.01 -19.87
C SER A 54 -9.43 -2.78 -20.98
N ARG A 55 -9.99 -1.57 -21.09
CA ARG A 55 -10.87 -1.18 -22.22
C ARG A 55 -10.12 -1.12 -23.55
N LEU A 56 -8.81 -0.91 -23.52
CA LEU A 56 -7.97 -0.79 -24.72
C LEU A 56 -7.33 -2.12 -25.10
N VAL A 57 -6.82 -2.86 -24.12
CA VAL A 57 -6.00 -4.06 -24.38
C VAL A 57 -6.65 -5.37 -23.91
N GLY A 58 -7.81 -5.28 -23.26
CA GLY A 58 -8.49 -6.43 -22.66
C GLY A 58 -8.06 -6.70 -21.20
N LEU A 59 -8.94 -7.38 -20.47
CA LEU A 59 -8.83 -7.58 -19.02
C LEU A 59 -7.54 -8.31 -18.61
N PHE A 60 -7.25 -9.43 -19.23
CA PHE A 60 -6.08 -10.25 -18.89
C PHE A 60 -4.74 -9.56 -19.24
N ALA A 61 -4.72 -8.85 -20.38
CA ALA A 61 -3.53 -8.08 -20.76
C ALA A 61 -3.28 -6.93 -19.77
N ALA A 62 -4.32 -6.21 -19.36
CA ALA A 62 -4.21 -5.16 -18.36
C ALA A 62 -3.74 -5.70 -17.00
N ALA A 63 -4.21 -6.86 -16.55
CA ALA A 63 -3.75 -7.51 -15.33
C ALA A 63 -2.25 -7.87 -15.42
N ASN A 64 -1.80 -8.43 -16.54
CA ASN A 64 -0.39 -8.75 -16.77
C ASN A 64 0.49 -7.50 -16.81
N VAL A 65 0.03 -6.42 -17.46
CA VAL A 65 0.71 -5.12 -17.41
C VAL A 65 0.81 -4.63 -15.97
N GLY A 66 -0.24 -4.79 -15.16
CA GLY A 66 -0.23 -4.46 -13.73
C GLY A 66 0.86 -5.22 -12.96
N LEU A 67 1.04 -6.52 -13.22
CA LEU A 67 2.11 -7.31 -12.61
C LEU A 67 3.51 -6.76 -12.96
N LEU A 68 3.73 -6.38 -14.21
CA LEU A 68 4.98 -5.75 -14.64
C LEU A 68 5.17 -4.37 -14.01
N LEU A 69 4.12 -3.56 -13.98
CA LEU A 69 4.16 -2.23 -13.37
C LEU A 69 4.49 -2.29 -11.88
N ALA A 70 4.04 -3.31 -11.16
CA ALA A 70 4.39 -3.48 -9.75
C ALA A 70 5.91 -3.57 -9.56
N GLN A 71 6.59 -4.36 -10.40
CA GLN A 71 8.06 -4.52 -10.34
C GLN A 71 8.78 -3.22 -10.76
N VAL A 72 8.37 -2.64 -11.88
CA VAL A 72 9.01 -1.44 -12.43
C VAL A 72 8.86 -0.26 -11.47
N THR A 73 7.65 -0.04 -10.92
CA THR A 73 7.42 1.08 -10.01
C THR A 73 8.15 0.90 -8.67
N ALA A 74 8.22 -0.33 -8.14
CA ALA A 74 8.98 -0.64 -6.93
C ALA A 74 10.48 -0.39 -7.13
N ALA A 75 11.06 -0.89 -8.24
CA ALA A 75 12.45 -0.67 -8.58
C ALA A 75 12.76 0.82 -8.77
N LEU A 76 11.93 1.53 -9.51
CA LEU A 76 12.10 2.97 -9.77
C LEU A 76 12.02 3.80 -8.49
N ALA A 77 11.04 3.53 -7.62
CA ALA A 77 10.90 4.25 -6.36
C ALA A 77 12.12 4.04 -5.46
N PHE A 78 12.60 2.79 -5.33
CA PHE A 78 13.82 2.51 -4.57
C PHE A 78 15.03 3.21 -5.18
N TYR A 79 15.23 3.10 -6.49
CA TYR A 79 16.34 3.73 -7.19
C TYR A 79 16.37 5.25 -6.96
N LEU A 80 15.23 5.93 -7.16
CA LEU A 80 15.13 7.39 -6.99
C LEU A 80 15.45 7.81 -5.55
N VAL A 81 14.93 7.09 -4.54
CA VAL A 81 15.23 7.36 -3.14
C VAL A 81 16.71 7.13 -2.85
N ALA A 82 17.29 6.02 -3.30
CA ALA A 82 18.72 5.74 -3.12
C ALA A 82 19.60 6.82 -3.78
N ARG A 83 19.24 7.28 -4.96
CA ARG A 83 19.94 8.38 -5.66
C ARG A 83 19.80 9.71 -4.93
N TRP A 84 18.64 10.00 -4.35
CA TRP A 84 18.45 11.18 -3.50
C TRP A 84 19.34 11.12 -2.25
N LEU A 85 19.50 9.94 -1.67
CA LEU A 85 20.42 9.68 -0.55
C LEU A 85 21.90 9.65 -0.98
N ARG A 86 22.20 9.99 -2.24
CA ARG A 86 23.54 10.05 -2.83
C ARG A 86 24.24 8.70 -2.95
N ALA A 87 23.51 7.59 -2.96
CA ALA A 87 24.10 6.31 -3.32
C ALA A 87 24.64 6.37 -4.76
N ARG A 88 25.76 5.71 -5.03
CA ARG A 88 26.26 5.56 -6.40
C ARG A 88 25.23 4.82 -7.23
N TRP A 89 25.15 5.11 -8.52
CA TRP A 89 24.10 4.58 -9.39
C TRP A 89 24.11 3.05 -9.45
N GLU A 90 25.31 2.42 -9.38
CA GLU A 90 25.47 0.96 -9.43
C GLU A 90 24.79 0.30 -8.21
N TRP A 91 25.04 0.84 -7.01
CA TRP A 91 24.41 0.35 -5.76
C TRP A 91 22.93 0.67 -5.70
N ALA A 92 22.53 1.84 -6.21
CA ALA A 92 21.10 2.19 -6.28
C ALA A 92 20.36 1.24 -7.22
N LEU A 93 20.94 0.89 -8.38
CA LEU A 93 20.35 -0.04 -9.32
C LEU A 93 20.30 -1.47 -8.76
N THR A 94 21.41 -1.93 -8.21
CA THR A 94 21.46 -3.27 -7.56
C THR A 94 20.41 -3.39 -6.46
N GLY A 95 20.34 -2.41 -5.56
CA GLY A 95 19.34 -2.38 -4.49
C GLY A 95 17.91 -2.33 -5.03
N ALA A 96 17.66 -1.56 -6.10
CA ALA A 96 16.35 -1.46 -6.72
C ALA A 96 15.88 -2.81 -7.31
N VAL A 97 16.78 -3.52 -7.99
CA VAL A 97 16.49 -4.87 -8.51
C VAL A 97 16.22 -5.84 -7.36
N LEU A 98 17.08 -5.88 -6.35
CA LEU A 98 16.89 -6.76 -5.20
C LEU A 98 15.59 -6.46 -4.44
N PHE A 99 15.22 -5.18 -4.31
CA PHE A 99 13.97 -4.77 -3.66
C PHE A 99 12.73 -5.17 -4.46
N ALA A 100 12.75 -4.95 -5.78
CA ALA A 100 11.59 -5.23 -6.63
C ALA A 100 11.37 -6.73 -6.86
N TYR A 101 12.46 -7.51 -6.99
CA TYR A 101 12.40 -8.93 -7.35
C TYR A 101 12.56 -9.85 -6.14
N THR A 102 11.76 -9.61 -5.10
CA THR A 102 11.72 -10.51 -3.94
C THR A 102 10.84 -11.73 -4.20
N TYR A 103 11.16 -12.86 -3.55
CA TYR A 103 10.34 -14.07 -3.59
C TYR A 103 8.86 -13.78 -3.22
N SER A 104 8.66 -12.97 -2.21
CA SER A 104 7.31 -12.60 -1.72
C SER A 104 6.46 -11.92 -2.79
N THR A 105 7.06 -11.09 -3.65
CA THR A 105 6.36 -10.41 -4.73
C THR A 105 5.90 -11.39 -5.80
N PHE A 106 6.77 -12.34 -6.20
CA PHE A 106 6.42 -13.36 -7.17
C PHE A 106 5.41 -14.37 -6.63
N HIS A 107 5.56 -14.80 -5.38
CA HIS A 107 4.67 -15.77 -4.76
C HIS A 107 3.23 -15.24 -4.62
N ARG A 108 3.08 -13.97 -4.32
CA ARG A 108 1.76 -13.34 -4.21
C ARG A 108 1.05 -13.18 -5.56
N GLY A 109 1.77 -12.77 -6.58
CA GLY A 109 1.25 -12.65 -7.93
C GLY A 109 -0.10 -11.91 -8.01
N LEU A 110 -0.97 -12.39 -8.89
CA LEU A 110 -2.30 -11.82 -9.09
C LEU A 110 -3.25 -12.04 -7.89
N ALA A 111 -3.07 -13.13 -7.13
CA ALA A 111 -3.95 -13.44 -6.00
C ALA A 111 -3.90 -12.38 -4.87
N HIS A 112 -2.76 -11.71 -4.71
CA HIS A 112 -2.58 -10.66 -3.72
C HIS A 112 -2.09 -9.37 -4.40
N PHE A 113 -2.76 -9.01 -5.49
CA PHE A 113 -2.35 -7.99 -6.43
C PHE A 113 -1.99 -6.64 -5.80
N SER A 114 -2.80 -6.15 -4.85
CA SER A 114 -2.52 -4.89 -4.17
C SER A 114 -1.27 -4.94 -3.27
N LEU A 115 -0.88 -6.12 -2.77
CA LEU A 115 0.27 -6.27 -1.89
C LEU A 115 1.61 -6.36 -2.63
N ILE A 116 1.61 -6.56 -3.93
CA ILE A 116 2.85 -6.56 -4.73
C ILE A 116 3.30 -5.16 -5.13
N PHE A 117 2.41 -4.16 -5.04
CA PHE A 117 2.75 -2.76 -5.33
C PHE A 117 3.45 -2.12 -4.13
N THR A 118 4.73 -2.40 -3.98
CA THR A 118 5.54 -1.94 -2.84
C THR A 118 6.24 -0.60 -3.08
N TRP A 119 5.95 0.10 -4.18
CA TRP A 119 6.63 1.34 -4.55
C TRP A 119 6.48 2.48 -3.52
N THR A 120 5.41 2.47 -2.73
CA THR A 120 5.18 3.45 -1.66
C THR A 120 6.10 3.22 -0.45
N VAL A 121 6.64 2.00 -0.27
CA VAL A 121 7.49 1.67 0.88
C VAL A 121 8.79 2.49 0.90
N PRO A 122 9.60 2.54 -0.18
CA PRO A 122 10.80 3.38 -0.18
C PRO A 122 10.48 4.87 0.03
N LEU A 123 9.39 5.37 -0.56
CA LEU A 123 8.97 6.76 -0.40
C LEU A 123 8.57 7.08 1.03
N GLY A 124 7.81 6.18 1.66
CA GLY A 124 7.39 6.31 3.06
C GLY A 124 8.58 6.28 4.02
N LEU A 125 9.50 5.33 3.86
CA LEU A 125 10.72 5.25 4.67
C LEU A 125 11.60 6.48 4.49
N PHE A 126 11.69 7.00 3.27
CA PHE A 126 12.41 8.23 2.99
C PHE A 126 11.78 9.44 3.70
N ALA A 127 10.45 9.57 3.68
CA ALA A 127 9.75 10.63 4.41
C ALA A 127 9.99 10.53 5.93
N VAL A 128 9.93 9.33 6.50
CA VAL A 128 10.27 9.07 7.92
C VAL A 128 11.72 9.50 8.22
N TRP A 129 12.67 9.10 7.36
CA TRP A 129 14.08 9.47 7.51
C TRP A 129 14.30 10.99 7.46
N LEU A 130 13.61 11.70 6.56
CA LEU A 130 13.68 13.16 6.47
C LEU A 130 13.15 13.83 7.74
N VAL A 131 12.02 13.36 8.28
CA VAL A 131 11.42 13.91 9.50
C VAL A 131 12.26 13.57 10.72
N ALA A 132 12.75 12.33 10.85
CA ALA A 132 13.61 11.92 11.96
C ALA A 132 15.01 12.58 11.93
N GLY A 133 15.44 13.02 10.77
CA GLY A 133 16.77 13.56 10.55
C GLY A 133 17.05 14.88 11.28
N SER A 134 18.34 15.18 11.43
CA SER A 134 18.82 16.39 12.12
C SER A 134 18.74 17.65 11.25
N ARG A 135 18.56 17.52 9.95
CA ARG A 135 18.43 18.66 9.04
C ARG A 135 17.04 19.28 9.15
N ARG A 136 17.01 20.61 9.24
CA ARG A 136 15.76 21.38 9.27
C ARG A 136 15.05 21.26 7.93
N LEU A 137 13.82 20.79 7.94
CA LEU A 137 12.92 20.81 6.78
C LEU A 137 12.26 22.20 6.68
N GLU A 138 12.15 22.69 5.47
CA GLU A 138 11.45 23.93 5.14
C GLU A 138 10.31 23.60 4.18
N TRP A 139 9.12 24.19 4.39
CA TRP A 139 7.87 23.86 3.68
C TRP A 139 7.99 23.89 2.14
N ARG A 140 8.76 24.82 1.60
CA ARG A 140 8.93 24.99 0.14
C ARG A 140 10.12 24.22 -0.43
N ARG A 141 10.84 23.48 0.40
CA ARG A 141 12.00 22.70 -0.04
C ARG A 141 11.60 21.30 -0.51
N PRO A 142 12.36 20.72 -1.43
CA PRO A 142 12.06 19.40 -1.97
C PRO A 142 11.83 18.31 -0.92
N GLY A 143 12.51 18.38 0.23
CA GLY A 143 12.33 17.40 1.31
C GLY A 143 10.94 17.43 1.94
N ALA A 144 10.39 18.62 2.20
CA ALA A 144 9.03 18.73 2.73
C ALA A 144 7.98 18.28 1.69
N LEU A 145 8.16 18.70 0.42
CA LEU A 145 7.30 18.27 -0.68
C LEU A 145 7.35 16.75 -0.87
N ALA A 146 8.53 16.12 -0.72
CA ALA A 146 8.66 14.67 -0.77
C ALA A 146 7.90 13.98 0.38
N CYS A 147 7.93 14.53 1.61
CA CYS A 147 7.17 14.01 2.74
C CYS A 147 5.65 14.08 2.46
N LEU A 148 5.15 15.21 1.98
CA LEU A 148 3.74 15.39 1.66
C LEU A 148 3.31 14.53 0.47
N GLY A 149 4.14 14.43 -0.58
CA GLY A 149 3.91 13.55 -1.73
C GLY A 149 3.85 12.08 -1.34
N ALA A 150 4.76 11.63 -0.47
CA ALA A 150 4.73 10.26 0.07
C ALA A 150 3.45 10.01 0.90
N ALA A 151 3.00 10.99 1.69
CA ALA A 151 1.76 10.89 2.45
C ALA A 151 0.53 10.73 1.56
N VAL A 152 0.43 11.51 0.48
CA VAL A 152 -0.64 11.39 -0.52
C VAL A 152 -0.58 10.02 -1.20
N ALA A 153 0.61 9.59 -1.63
CA ALA A 153 0.79 8.30 -2.28
C ALA A 153 0.37 7.13 -1.37
N LEU A 154 0.79 7.15 -0.11
CA LEU A 154 0.45 6.12 0.88
C LEU A 154 -1.05 6.14 1.22
N GLY A 155 -1.63 7.33 1.41
CA GLY A 155 -3.07 7.46 1.72
C GLY A 155 -3.98 7.02 0.58
N ALA A 156 -3.53 7.19 -0.67
CA ALA A 156 -4.30 6.80 -1.86
C ALA A 156 -4.06 5.36 -2.32
N HIS A 157 -3.12 4.67 -1.70
CA HIS A 157 -2.69 3.34 -2.11
C HIS A 157 -3.11 2.27 -1.07
N ASN A 158 -2.27 1.29 -0.81
CA ASN A 158 -2.56 0.14 0.03
C ASN A 158 -2.67 0.52 1.52
N PRO A 159 -3.79 0.18 2.21
CA PRO A 159 -3.98 0.47 3.63
C PRO A 159 -2.87 -0.08 4.53
N TYR A 160 -2.34 -1.28 4.25
CA TYR A 160 -1.27 -1.87 5.05
C TYR A 160 0.00 -1.03 5.02
N ASN A 161 0.41 -0.55 3.84
CA ASN A 161 1.58 0.31 3.70
C ASN A 161 1.38 1.64 4.44
N LEU A 162 0.17 2.21 4.37
CA LEU A 162 -0.17 3.41 5.14
C LEU A 162 -0.05 3.16 6.65
N PHE A 163 -0.66 2.10 7.19
CA PHE A 163 -0.64 1.83 8.64
C PHE A 163 0.77 1.59 9.17
N PHE A 164 1.60 0.84 8.47
CA PHE A 164 3.01 0.68 8.85
C PHE A 164 3.76 2.01 8.80
N TRP A 165 3.51 2.81 7.78
CA TRP A 165 4.12 4.13 7.67
C TRP A 165 3.67 5.08 8.78
N LEU A 166 2.38 5.09 9.15
CA LEU A 166 1.85 5.90 10.26
C LEU A 166 2.57 5.58 11.58
N GLN A 167 2.81 4.31 11.86
CA GLN A 167 3.56 3.88 13.05
C GLN A 167 4.99 4.40 13.03
N LEU A 168 5.71 4.21 11.92
CA LEU A 168 7.08 4.69 11.79
C LEU A 168 7.17 6.22 11.84
N MET A 169 6.25 6.91 11.22
CA MET A 169 6.16 8.38 11.28
C MET A 169 5.83 8.84 12.69
N GLY A 170 4.94 8.15 13.40
CA GLY A 170 4.66 8.40 14.82
C GLY A 170 5.92 8.33 15.67
N TRP A 171 6.74 7.30 15.52
CA TRP A 171 8.03 7.18 16.23
C TRP A 171 9.01 8.29 15.84
N ALA A 172 9.07 8.69 14.56
CA ALA A 172 9.88 9.82 14.13
C ALA A 172 9.42 11.13 14.78
N LEU A 173 8.11 11.36 14.92
CA LEU A 173 7.56 12.53 15.60
C LEU A 173 7.87 12.52 17.10
N VAL A 174 7.77 11.38 17.77
CA VAL A 174 8.18 11.22 19.18
C VAL A 174 9.66 11.56 19.34
N ALA A 175 10.53 11.05 18.48
CA ALA A 175 11.96 11.36 18.49
C ALA A 175 12.22 12.87 18.27
N GLN A 176 11.48 13.51 17.38
CA GLN A 176 11.58 14.97 17.14
C GLN A 176 11.04 15.78 18.32
N TRP A 177 10.03 15.28 19.02
CA TRP A 177 9.48 15.94 20.21
C TRP A 177 10.51 16.07 21.34
N PHE A 178 11.29 15.04 21.58
CA PHE A 178 12.35 15.03 22.60
C PHE A 178 13.70 15.57 22.09
N GLY A 179 13.85 15.79 20.79
CA GLY A 179 15.08 16.27 20.17
C GLY A 179 15.33 17.78 20.35
N PRO A 180 16.58 18.26 20.18
CA PRO A 180 16.94 19.68 20.39
C PRO A 180 16.47 20.62 19.28
N ARG A 181 16.12 20.13 18.09
CA ARG A 181 15.76 20.93 16.89
C ARG A 181 14.30 20.77 16.46
N ARG A 182 13.40 20.83 17.35
CA ARG A 182 12.06 20.27 17.43
C ARG A 182 10.99 20.72 16.42
N ARG A 183 10.91 21.99 16.04
CA ARG A 183 9.62 22.51 15.51
C ARG A 183 9.32 22.29 14.01
N PRO A 184 10.24 22.58 13.07
CA PRO A 184 9.86 22.50 11.65
C PRO A 184 9.63 21.07 11.16
N ASN A 185 10.48 20.12 11.56
CA ASN A 185 10.34 18.72 11.16
C ASN A 185 9.09 18.10 11.78
N LEU A 186 8.79 18.43 13.04
CA LEU A 186 7.58 18.01 13.73
C LEU A 186 6.32 18.51 13.00
N GLN A 187 6.28 19.79 12.62
CA GLN A 187 5.13 20.35 11.89
C GLN A 187 4.91 19.68 10.53
N ILE A 188 5.98 19.47 9.75
CA ILE A 188 5.90 18.81 8.44
C ILE A 188 5.48 17.34 8.60
N GLY A 189 6.03 16.64 9.60
CA GLY A 189 5.65 15.26 9.88
C GLY A 189 4.21 15.11 10.32
N LEU A 190 3.72 16.01 11.20
CA LEU A 190 2.29 16.05 11.59
C LEU A 190 1.38 16.36 10.41
N ALA A 191 1.77 17.32 9.55
CA ALA A 191 1.02 17.64 8.35
C ALA A 191 0.99 16.46 7.36
N ALA A 192 2.12 15.77 7.18
CA ALA A 192 2.19 14.59 6.34
C ALA A 192 1.30 13.46 6.89
N LEU A 193 1.34 13.22 8.20
CA LEU A 193 0.49 12.22 8.86
C LEU A 193 -1.00 12.55 8.68
N GLY A 194 -1.39 13.80 8.97
CA GLY A 194 -2.77 14.27 8.79
C GLY A 194 -3.23 14.20 7.33
N LEU A 195 -2.36 14.56 6.38
CA LEU A 195 -2.64 14.48 4.95
C LEU A 195 -2.83 13.03 4.49
N GLY A 196 -1.96 12.10 4.92
CA GLY A 196 -2.09 10.68 4.60
C GLY A 196 -3.41 10.10 5.10
N LEU A 197 -3.79 10.42 6.34
CA LEU A 197 -5.08 10.01 6.92
C LEU A 197 -6.27 10.64 6.20
N ALA A 198 -6.19 11.92 5.84
CA ALA A 198 -7.25 12.62 5.12
C ALA A 198 -7.47 12.02 3.73
N VAL A 199 -6.38 11.77 2.98
CA VAL A 199 -6.45 11.12 1.67
C VAL A 199 -7.04 9.72 1.79
N PHE A 200 -6.60 8.94 2.78
CA PHE A 200 -7.16 7.61 3.05
C PHE A 200 -8.66 7.67 3.36
N GLY A 201 -9.07 8.58 4.23
CA GLY A 201 -10.48 8.77 4.58
C GLY A 201 -11.35 9.13 3.37
N VAL A 202 -10.85 10.02 2.50
CA VAL A 202 -11.56 10.37 1.25
C VAL A 202 -11.60 9.20 0.28
N MET A 203 -10.51 8.47 0.11
CA MET A 203 -10.46 7.32 -0.81
C MET A 203 -11.36 6.16 -0.37
N HIS A 204 -11.64 6.04 0.93
CA HIS A 204 -12.50 5.00 1.51
C HIS A 204 -13.81 5.55 2.10
N MET A 205 -14.33 6.65 1.53
CA MET A 205 -15.54 7.32 2.02
C MET A 205 -16.77 6.38 2.03
N GLU A 206 -16.84 5.43 1.10
CA GLU A 206 -17.93 4.43 1.06
C GLU A 206 -18.03 3.59 2.34
N VAL A 207 -16.92 3.32 3.01
CA VAL A 207 -16.93 2.59 4.29
C VAL A 207 -17.62 3.40 5.37
N TRP A 208 -17.33 4.71 5.42
CA TRP A 208 -17.96 5.61 6.39
C TRP A 208 -19.46 5.75 6.15
N VAL A 209 -19.86 5.86 4.87
CA VAL A 209 -21.28 5.89 4.49
C VAL A 209 -21.97 4.59 4.91
N HIS A 210 -21.36 3.44 4.60
CA HIS A 210 -21.89 2.12 4.95
C HIS A 210 -22.05 1.91 6.47
N VAL A 211 -21.05 2.34 7.25
CA VAL A 211 -21.12 2.24 8.72
C VAL A 211 -22.22 3.14 9.31
N ALA A 212 -22.54 4.25 8.63
CA ALA A 212 -23.59 5.17 9.04
C ALA A 212 -25.01 4.72 8.67
N GLU A 213 -25.15 3.71 7.78
CA GLU A 213 -26.45 3.16 7.39
C GLU A 213 -27.04 2.31 8.53
N PRO A 214 -28.29 2.56 9.00
CA PRO A 214 -28.88 1.84 10.13
C PRO A 214 -29.05 0.33 9.91
N GLU A 215 -29.18 -0.09 8.65
CA GLU A 215 -29.35 -1.48 8.22
C GLU A 215 -28.10 -2.04 7.51
N GLY A 216 -26.98 -1.35 7.61
CA GLY A 216 -25.73 -1.77 6.98
C GLY A 216 -25.39 -3.21 7.34
N ALA A 217 -25.12 -4.06 6.34
CA ALA A 217 -24.63 -5.41 6.59
C ALA A 217 -23.38 -5.35 7.47
N PRO A 218 -23.21 -6.25 8.44
CA PRO A 218 -22.05 -6.19 9.32
C PRO A 218 -20.77 -6.25 8.48
N LEU A 219 -19.83 -5.37 8.80
CA LEU A 219 -18.47 -5.46 8.24
C LEU A 219 -17.94 -6.87 8.46
N LEU A 220 -17.20 -7.40 7.51
CA LEU A 220 -16.62 -8.74 7.59
C LEU A 220 -15.87 -8.90 8.93
N ALA A 221 -16.52 -9.58 9.89
CA ALA A 221 -15.90 -9.86 11.17
C ALA A 221 -14.85 -10.94 11.00
N ARG A 222 -13.58 -10.58 11.17
CA ARG A 222 -12.50 -11.57 11.24
C ARG A 222 -12.64 -12.32 12.57
N ASN A 223 -12.70 -13.64 12.53
CA ASN A 223 -12.67 -14.44 13.75
C ASN A 223 -11.26 -14.43 14.36
N TYR A 224 -11.21 -14.61 15.69
CA TYR A 224 -9.94 -14.63 16.43
C TYR A 224 -9.01 -15.75 15.96
N GLY A 225 -9.55 -16.92 15.63
CA GLY A 225 -8.79 -18.06 15.14
C GLY A 225 -8.03 -17.76 13.83
N GLY A 226 -8.63 -16.97 12.92
CA GLY A 226 -7.92 -16.51 11.73
C GLY A 226 -6.75 -15.59 12.06
N THR A 227 -6.89 -14.73 13.06
CA THR A 227 -5.80 -13.84 13.50
C THR A 227 -4.66 -14.65 14.10
N GLU A 228 -4.95 -15.64 14.93
CA GLU A 228 -3.93 -16.49 15.55
C GLU A 228 -3.19 -17.35 14.51
N HIS A 229 -3.91 -17.89 13.52
CA HIS A 229 -3.34 -18.73 12.48
C HIS A 229 -2.42 -17.95 11.51
N PHE A 230 -2.77 -16.69 11.19
CA PHE A 230 -2.02 -15.89 10.21
C PHE A 230 -1.10 -14.83 10.85
N ALA A 231 -1.12 -14.67 12.17
CA ALA A 231 -0.22 -13.75 12.84
C ALA A 231 1.21 -14.26 12.78
N LEU A 232 2.13 -13.41 12.34
CA LEU A 232 3.55 -13.69 12.41
C LEU A 232 3.99 -13.73 13.88
N LYS A 233 4.38 -14.89 14.36
CA LYS A 233 4.98 -15.04 15.70
C LYS A 233 6.46 -14.72 15.63
N PRO A 234 7.05 -13.98 16.57
CA PRO A 234 8.47 -13.64 16.52
C PRO A 234 9.39 -14.84 16.36
N VAL A 235 9.05 -15.97 16.96
CA VAL A 235 9.84 -17.21 16.85
C VAL A 235 9.84 -17.75 15.43
N GLU A 236 8.76 -17.60 14.68
CA GLU A 236 8.64 -18.08 13.29
C GLU A 236 9.57 -17.33 12.32
N MET A 237 10.08 -16.15 12.72
CA MET A 237 11.11 -15.46 11.95
C MET A 237 12.46 -16.20 11.94
N PHE A 238 12.68 -17.07 12.90
CA PHE A 238 13.93 -17.84 13.07
C PHE A 238 13.75 -19.33 12.77
N ILE A 239 12.52 -19.79 12.62
CA ILE A 239 12.19 -21.19 12.28
C ILE A 239 11.99 -21.28 10.78
N PRO A 240 12.75 -22.11 10.07
CA PRO A 240 12.55 -22.35 8.64
C PRO A 240 11.17 -22.95 8.38
N PRO A 241 10.50 -22.61 7.27
CA PRO A 241 9.22 -23.22 6.94
C PRO A 241 9.37 -24.73 6.70
N GLN A 242 8.36 -25.52 7.08
CA GLN A 242 8.33 -26.98 6.89
C GLN A 242 8.55 -27.43 5.43
N VAL A 243 8.24 -26.54 4.47
CA VAL A 243 8.47 -26.77 3.03
C VAL A 243 9.84 -26.25 2.56
N HIS A 244 10.78 -26.03 3.47
CA HIS A 244 12.10 -25.54 3.09
C HIS A 244 12.83 -26.56 2.21
N ARG A 245 13.48 -26.09 1.12
CA ARG A 245 14.15 -26.94 0.13
C ARG A 245 15.26 -27.82 0.72
N TRP A 246 15.90 -27.35 1.78
CA TRP A 246 16.93 -28.11 2.48
C TRP A 246 16.28 -28.88 3.63
N ALA A 247 16.17 -30.19 3.46
CA ALA A 247 15.48 -31.11 4.37
C ALA A 247 15.87 -30.96 5.87
N PRO A 248 17.16 -30.78 6.25
CA PRO A 248 17.52 -30.56 7.65
C PRO A 248 16.89 -29.31 8.25
N LEU A 249 16.67 -28.26 7.47
CA LEU A 249 16.00 -27.05 7.95
C LEU A 249 14.47 -27.19 7.98
N ALA A 250 13.89 -27.97 7.06
CA ALA A 250 12.46 -28.28 7.07
C ALA A 250 12.03 -29.06 8.30
N PHE A 251 12.95 -29.88 8.87
CA PHE A 251 12.69 -30.66 10.08
C PHE A 251 12.60 -29.79 11.36
N LEU A 252 13.15 -28.57 11.35
CA LEU A 252 13.13 -27.66 12.48
C LEU A 252 11.84 -26.82 12.55
N GLY A 253 11.06 -26.74 11.49
CA GLY A 253 9.77 -26.03 11.40
C GLY A 253 8.59 -26.97 11.46
#